data_6b836fdc589080c65046d38546642863
#
_entry.id   6b836fdc589080c65046d38546642863
#
_cell.length_a   1.000
_cell.length_b   1.000
_cell.length_c   1.000
_cell.angle_alpha   90.00
_cell.angle_beta   90.00
_cell.angle_gamma   90.00
#
_symmetry.space_group_name_H-M   'P 1'
#
loop_
_entity.id
_entity.type
_entity.pdbx_description
1 polymer ?
#
loop_
_entity_poly.entity_id
_entity_poly.type
_entity_poly.pdbx_seq_one_letter_code
_entity_poly.pdbx_strand_id
1 'polypeptide(L)'
;MIKSMTGYGKAQACLESGKITIEIRTLNGKTADVNIKSPLLPKDKELLVRQKLADRLHRGTIDFFVTFEANAVSSAKHINADLAESYFRQISELGDRLGLKADSALYLNSIIRFPDVIDNTRQDVITAENWAAVEAAIDEAISNTCDYRSREGVALYKDVTGRVQNILNLENEVELFEGERIAAVRAKLEKAISDLQLKPDQSRFEEEMIYYLEKFDINEEKVRLRQHCKYFMDTIDADEYPGKKLGFIIQEMGREINTTGSKANHAGIQKVVVRMKDELEKIREQSMNIL
;
A
#
# COMPACT_ATOMS: atom_id res chain seq x y z
N MET A 1 -17.64 -2.60 3.13
CA MET A 1 -16.99 -1.57 2.28
C MET A 1 -15.50 -1.74 2.40
N ILE A 2 -14.78 -1.90 1.31
CA ILE A 2 -13.34 -2.17 1.30
C ILE A 2 -12.52 -0.98 1.83
N LYS A 3 -11.32 -1.29 2.35
CA LYS A 3 -10.35 -0.30 2.83
C LYS A 3 -9.06 -0.41 2.03
N SER A 4 -8.38 0.71 1.80
CA SER A 4 -7.04 0.70 1.21
C SER A 4 -6.00 0.25 2.23
N MET A 5 -4.91 -0.39 1.76
CA MET A 5 -3.72 -0.65 2.59
C MET A 5 -2.86 0.59 2.76
N THR A 6 -2.90 1.54 1.81
CA THR A 6 -2.22 2.82 1.93
C THR A 6 -3.02 3.75 2.83
N GLY A 7 -2.33 4.53 3.65
CA GLY A 7 -2.99 5.45 4.56
C GLY A 7 -2.02 6.41 5.23
N TYR A 8 -2.57 7.54 5.66
CA TYR A 8 -1.88 8.57 6.40
C TYR A 8 -2.77 9.08 7.52
N GLY A 9 -2.19 9.20 8.72
CA GLY A 9 -2.86 9.80 9.86
C GLY A 9 -1.89 10.64 10.66
N LYS A 10 -2.39 11.76 11.16
CA LYS A 10 -1.64 12.70 11.98
C LYS A 10 -2.51 13.16 13.13
N ALA A 11 -1.91 13.28 14.32
CA ALA A 11 -2.54 13.90 15.49
C ALA A 11 -1.48 14.64 16.32
N GLN A 12 -1.92 15.46 17.25
CA GLN A 12 -1.07 16.31 18.03
C GLN A 12 -1.52 16.34 19.48
N ALA A 13 -0.54 16.27 20.40
CA ALA A 13 -0.76 16.51 21.82
C ALA A 13 0.00 17.77 22.25
N CYS A 14 -0.67 18.67 22.95
CA CYS A 14 -0.03 19.82 23.58
C CYS A 14 0.42 19.43 24.98
N LEU A 15 1.70 19.57 25.26
CA LEU A 15 2.31 19.39 26.58
C LEU A 15 2.74 20.74 27.12
N GLU A 16 3.00 20.83 28.42
CA GLU A 16 3.55 22.06 29.03
C GLU A 16 4.89 22.47 28.39
N SER A 17 5.73 21.49 28.05
CA SER A 17 7.06 21.71 27.46
C SER A 17 7.03 22.00 25.97
N GLY A 18 5.92 21.72 25.26
CA GLY A 18 5.82 21.87 23.80
C GLY A 18 4.72 21.05 23.19
N LYS A 19 4.86 20.77 21.92
CA LYS A 19 3.89 20.06 21.10
C LYS A 19 4.47 18.75 20.56
N ILE A 20 3.81 17.65 20.86
CA ILE A 20 4.11 16.35 20.23
C ILE A 20 3.23 16.19 19.00
N THR A 21 3.83 15.78 17.90
CA THR A 21 3.14 15.40 16.67
C THR A 21 3.40 13.91 16.41
N ILE A 22 2.32 13.16 16.20
CA ILE A 22 2.32 11.75 15.87
C ILE A 22 1.90 11.61 14.41
N GLU A 23 2.69 10.90 13.61
CA GLU A 23 2.38 10.59 12.22
C GLU A 23 2.45 9.09 11.99
N ILE A 24 1.44 8.55 11.30
CA ILE A 24 1.35 7.17 10.89
C ILE A 24 1.25 7.13 9.37
N ARG A 25 2.12 6.36 8.76
CA ARG A 25 2.11 6.08 7.32
C ARG A 25 1.98 4.59 7.10
N THR A 26 1.09 4.20 6.21
CA THR A 26 0.90 2.79 5.89
C THR A 26 1.03 2.55 4.40
N LEU A 27 1.72 1.47 4.05
CA LEU A 27 1.94 1.02 2.69
C LEU A 27 1.49 -0.44 2.55
N ASN A 28 1.37 -0.89 1.31
CA ASN A 28 1.04 -2.28 1.03
C ASN A 28 2.07 -3.24 1.66
N GLY A 29 1.59 -4.30 2.30
CA GLY A 29 2.40 -5.34 2.92
C GLY A 29 1.62 -6.63 3.12
N LYS A 30 2.31 -7.77 3.21
CA LYS A 30 1.68 -9.08 3.40
C LYS A 30 1.19 -9.31 4.82
N THR A 31 1.89 -8.74 5.79
CA THR A 31 1.64 -8.82 7.24
C THR A 31 1.65 -7.41 7.83
N ALA A 32 1.21 -7.25 9.08
CA ALA A 32 1.41 -6.01 9.82
C ALA A 32 2.89 -5.92 10.23
N ASP A 33 3.66 -5.10 9.54
CA ASP A 33 5.06 -4.81 9.85
C ASP A 33 5.16 -3.39 10.41
N VAL A 34 5.35 -3.29 11.73
CA VAL A 34 5.33 -2.00 12.43
C VAL A 34 6.75 -1.53 12.68
N ASN A 35 7.10 -0.40 12.08
CA ASN A 35 8.38 0.28 12.23
C ASN A 35 8.21 1.54 13.09
N ILE A 36 8.68 1.51 14.33
CA ILE A 36 8.68 2.67 15.20
C ILE A 36 9.97 3.46 14.96
N LYS A 37 9.82 4.62 14.33
CA LYS A 37 10.94 5.52 13.97
C LYS A 37 10.92 6.75 14.87
N SER A 38 11.04 6.53 16.18
CA SER A 38 11.04 7.62 17.15
C SER A 38 11.97 7.32 18.33
N PRO A 39 12.98 8.15 18.55
CA PRO A 39 13.79 8.06 19.75
C PRO A 39 13.12 8.67 20.99
N LEU A 40 11.95 9.30 20.83
CA LEU A 40 11.22 9.96 21.91
C LEU A 40 10.28 9.03 22.64
N LEU A 41 9.90 7.91 22.00
CA LEU A 41 8.99 6.94 22.62
C LEU A 41 9.74 6.09 23.66
N PRO A 42 9.29 6.06 24.93
CA PRO A 42 9.88 5.21 25.94
C PRO A 42 9.82 3.72 25.56
N LYS A 43 10.91 2.99 25.83
CA LYS A 43 11.02 1.57 25.43
C LYS A 43 9.97 0.68 26.09
N ASP A 44 9.54 0.99 27.29
CA ASP A 44 8.46 0.28 28.00
C ASP A 44 7.09 0.45 27.32
N LYS A 45 6.88 1.55 26.59
CA LYS A 45 5.66 1.83 25.85
C LYS A 45 5.69 1.34 24.39
N GLU A 46 6.88 1.07 23.86
CA GLU A 46 7.05 0.65 22.45
C GLU A 46 6.24 -0.60 22.09
N LEU A 47 6.28 -1.62 22.96
CA LEU A 47 5.57 -2.88 22.72
C LEU A 47 4.06 -2.68 22.68
N LEU A 48 3.53 -1.86 23.59
CA LEU A 48 2.10 -1.53 23.66
C LEU A 48 1.65 -0.78 22.40
N VAL A 49 2.42 0.22 21.97
CA VAL A 49 2.12 0.98 20.74
C VAL A 49 2.17 0.08 19.51
N ARG A 50 3.18 -0.78 19.41
CA ARG A 50 3.33 -1.75 18.33
C ARG A 50 2.13 -2.69 18.23
N GLN A 51 1.70 -3.22 19.35
CA GLN A 51 0.54 -4.11 19.42
C GLN A 51 -0.74 -3.37 19.03
N LYS A 52 -0.98 -2.17 19.58
CA LYS A 52 -2.13 -1.32 19.26
C LYS A 52 -2.22 -0.98 17.76
N LEU A 53 -1.07 -0.65 17.13
CA LEU A 53 -1.00 -0.39 15.69
C LEU A 53 -1.30 -1.64 14.86
N ALA A 54 -0.73 -2.80 15.24
CA ALA A 54 -0.97 -4.05 14.52
C ALA A 54 -2.44 -4.49 14.61
N ASP A 55 -3.05 -4.41 15.80
CA ASP A 55 -4.44 -4.81 16.04
C ASP A 55 -5.45 -3.93 15.30
N ARG A 56 -5.18 -2.63 15.19
CA ARG A 56 -6.12 -1.66 14.58
C ARG A 56 -5.94 -1.53 13.07
N LEU A 57 -4.72 -1.70 12.56
CA LEU A 57 -4.40 -1.52 11.15
C LEU A 57 -4.27 -2.84 10.38
N HIS A 58 -4.27 -3.99 11.07
CA HIS A 58 -4.33 -5.38 10.59
C HIS A 58 -3.23 -5.79 9.62
N ARG A 59 -2.91 -4.99 8.60
CA ARG A 59 -2.00 -5.37 7.51
C ARG A 59 -1.33 -4.16 6.89
N GLY A 60 -0.12 -4.37 6.34
CA GLY A 60 0.70 -3.36 5.66
C GLY A 60 1.99 -3.06 6.41
N THR A 61 2.91 -2.38 5.75
CA THR A 61 4.08 -1.78 6.39
C THR A 61 3.63 -0.48 7.04
N ILE A 62 3.78 -0.39 8.36
CA ILE A 62 3.28 0.71 9.20
C ILE A 62 4.48 1.45 9.77
N ASP A 63 4.73 2.65 9.28
CA ASP A 63 5.76 3.55 9.82
C ASP A 63 5.12 4.51 10.82
N PHE A 64 5.63 4.52 12.05
CA PHE A 64 5.18 5.36 13.16
C PHE A 64 6.27 6.35 13.52
N PHE A 65 5.92 7.64 13.52
CA PHE A 65 6.83 8.74 13.82
C PHE A 65 6.28 9.56 14.99
N VAL A 66 7.18 9.98 15.87
CA VAL A 66 6.90 11.00 16.91
C VAL A 66 7.91 12.10 16.77
N THR A 67 7.44 13.32 16.66
CA THR A 67 8.27 14.52 16.64
C THR A 67 7.83 15.47 17.76
N PHE A 68 8.77 16.22 18.29
CA PHE A 68 8.52 17.18 19.37
C PHE A 68 9.03 18.56 18.97
N GLU A 69 8.18 19.55 19.17
CA GLU A 69 8.49 20.96 19.00
C GLU A 69 8.42 21.64 20.38
N ALA A 70 9.57 22.03 20.92
CA ALA A 70 9.66 22.69 22.22
C ALA A 70 9.08 24.13 22.19
N ASN A 71 8.42 24.54 23.26
CA ASN A 71 8.06 25.95 23.45
C ASN A 71 9.32 26.79 23.62
N ALA A 72 9.27 28.09 23.25
CA ALA A 72 10.41 28.99 23.28
C ALA A 72 11.08 29.08 24.67
N VAL A 73 10.31 28.97 25.74
CA VAL A 73 10.81 29.01 27.12
C VAL A 73 11.54 27.72 27.52
N SER A 74 11.05 26.55 27.06
CA SER A 74 11.66 25.24 27.36
C SER A 74 12.79 24.88 26.40
N SER A 75 13.08 25.70 25.39
CA SER A 75 14.22 25.49 24.48
C SER A 75 15.56 25.95 25.06
N ALA A 76 15.56 26.74 26.15
CA ALA A 76 16.77 27.17 26.82
C ALA A 76 17.45 25.96 27.51
N LYS A 77 18.68 25.67 27.11
CA LYS A 77 19.48 24.62 27.73
C LYS A 77 19.88 24.99 29.14
N HIS A 78 19.83 24.04 30.04
CA HIS A 78 20.27 24.27 31.42
C HIS A 78 21.81 24.27 31.51
N ILE A 79 22.38 25.25 32.24
CA ILE A 79 23.81 25.28 32.54
C ILE A 79 24.04 24.49 33.82
N ASN A 80 24.91 23.49 33.77
CA ASN A 80 25.35 22.74 34.94
C ASN A 80 26.33 23.64 35.74
N ALA A 81 25.78 24.38 36.72
CA ALA A 81 26.54 25.34 37.50
C ALA A 81 27.67 24.66 38.29
N ASP A 82 27.42 23.53 38.91
CA ASP A 82 28.42 22.82 39.72
C ASP A 82 29.63 22.40 38.90
N LEU A 83 29.37 21.90 37.68
CA LEU A 83 30.42 21.48 36.75
C LEU A 83 31.18 22.70 36.21
N ALA A 84 30.47 23.77 35.89
CA ALA A 84 31.07 25.03 35.45
C ALA A 84 31.98 25.65 36.53
N GLU A 85 31.55 25.64 37.80
CA GLU A 85 32.37 26.11 38.93
C GLU A 85 33.61 25.24 39.15
N SER A 86 33.46 23.90 39.03
CA SER A 86 34.59 22.97 39.12
C SER A 86 35.65 23.26 38.06
N TYR A 87 35.23 23.45 36.80
CA TYR A 87 36.14 23.80 35.72
C TYR A 87 36.76 25.18 35.91
N PHE A 88 35.98 26.16 36.37
CA PHE A 88 36.49 27.50 36.66
C PHE A 88 37.62 27.45 37.68
N ARG A 89 37.42 26.70 38.77
CA ARG A 89 38.46 26.53 39.82
C ARG A 89 39.74 25.90 39.26
N GLN A 90 39.61 24.79 38.50
CA GLN A 90 40.74 24.09 37.91
C GLN A 90 41.53 24.94 36.93
N ILE A 91 40.83 25.74 36.08
CA ILE A 91 41.46 26.59 35.07
C ILE A 91 42.15 27.79 35.77
N SER A 92 41.54 28.35 36.83
CA SER A 92 42.14 29.44 37.61
C SER A 92 43.43 28.96 38.30
N GLU A 93 43.40 27.82 38.98
CA GLU A 93 44.60 27.21 39.61
C GLU A 93 45.72 26.94 38.61
N LEU A 94 45.36 26.44 37.40
CA LEU A 94 46.31 26.23 36.33
C LEU A 94 46.90 27.56 35.81
N GLY A 95 46.08 28.60 35.65
CA GLY A 95 46.51 29.93 35.26
C GLY A 95 47.52 30.53 36.24
N ASP A 96 47.24 30.44 37.55
CA ASP A 96 48.12 30.91 38.59
C ASP A 96 49.48 30.17 38.58
N ARG A 97 49.48 28.87 38.41
CA ARG A 97 50.68 28.04 38.27
C ARG A 97 51.55 28.40 37.06
N LEU A 98 50.89 28.84 35.95
CA LEU A 98 51.55 29.22 34.70
C LEU A 98 51.92 30.71 34.68
N GLY A 99 51.62 31.47 35.74
CA GLY A 99 51.86 32.92 35.81
C GLY A 99 50.99 33.73 34.83
N LEU A 100 49.87 33.21 34.37
CA LEU A 100 48.96 33.84 33.45
C LEU A 100 47.94 34.68 34.24
N LYS A 101 47.88 35.98 33.97
CA LYS A 101 46.80 36.86 34.43
C LYS A 101 45.68 36.84 33.39
N ALA A 102 44.71 36.00 33.55
CA ALA A 102 43.57 35.94 32.64
C ALA A 102 42.35 36.61 33.27
N ASP A 103 41.54 37.26 32.42
CA ASP A 103 40.25 37.83 32.81
C ASP A 103 39.26 36.70 33.08
N SER A 104 38.51 36.78 34.19
CA SER A 104 37.48 35.80 34.56
C SER A 104 36.42 35.64 33.46
N ALA A 105 36.17 36.66 32.65
CA ALA A 105 35.26 36.60 31.50
C ALA A 105 35.77 35.68 30.39
N LEU A 106 37.09 35.61 30.17
CA LEU A 106 37.70 34.69 29.21
C LEU A 106 37.58 33.21 29.67
N TYR A 107 37.77 32.97 30.98
CA TYR A 107 37.58 31.65 31.55
C TYR A 107 36.13 31.17 31.40
N LEU A 108 35.15 32.03 31.73
CA LEU A 108 33.74 31.67 31.60
C LEU A 108 33.34 31.40 30.14
N ASN A 109 33.81 32.20 29.19
CA ASN A 109 33.55 32.00 27.76
C ASN A 109 34.15 30.65 27.25
N SER A 110 35.27 30.23 27.80
CA SER A 110 35.88 28.93 27.46
C SER A 110 35.13 27.77 28.08
N ILE A 111 34.73 27.90 29.35
CA ILE A 111 34.03 26.85 30.11
C ILE A 111 32.65 26.56 29.53
N ILE A 112 31.89 27.55 29.09
CA ILE A 112 30.56 27.36 28.47
C ILE A 112 30.65 26.49 27.20
N ARG A 113 31.82 26.41 26.56
CA ARG A 113 32.05 25.60 25.37
C ARG A 113 32.47 24.14 25.69
N PHE A 114 32.75 23.82 26.95
CA PHE A 114 33.12 22.49 27.34
C PHE A 114 31.91 21.53 27.24
N PRO A 115 32.12 20.30 26.78
CA PRO A 115 31.07 19.30 26.79
C PRO A 115 30.52 19.14 28.20
N ASP A 116 29.23 18.89 28.31
CA ASP A 116 28.47 18.66 29.56
C ASP A 116 28.27 19.90 30.49
N VAL A 117 28.89 21.06 30.23
CA VAL A 117 28.58 22.30 30.94
C VAL A 117 27.23 22.86 30.53
N ILE A 118 26.89 22.74 29.25
CA ILE A 118 25.53 22.94 28.76
C ILE A 118 24.89 21.59 28.74
N ASP A 119 23.91 21.36 29.58
CA ASP A 119 23.19 20.12 29.68
C ASP A 119 22.53 19.77 28.34
N ASN A 120 23.10 18.77 27.66
CA ASN A 120 22.58 18.20 26.43
C ASN A 120 21.79 16.91 26.70
N THR A 121 21.56 16.57 27.99
CA THR A 121 20.69 15.43 28.33
C THR A 121 19.32 15.68 27.75
N ARG A 122 18.89 14.82 26.86
CA ARG A 122 17.51 14.82 26.37
C ARG A 122 16.63 14.50 27.56
N GLN A 123 15.98 15.52 28.12
CA GLN A 123 14.89 15.26 29.07
C GLN A 123 13.86 14.37 28.37
N ASP A 124 13.40 13.33 29.06
CA ASP A 124 12.34 12.48 28.57
C ASP A 124 11.09 13.35 28.37
N VAL A 125 10.81 13.66 27.12
CA VAL A 125 9.65 14.48 26.73
C VAL A 125 8.34 13.77 27.07
N ILE A 126 8.34 12.44 26.94
CA ILE A 126 7.21 11.59 27.27
C ILE A 126 7.45 10.95 28.62
N THR A 127 6.69 11.41 29.62
CA THR A 127 6.75 10.95 31.02
C THR A 127 5.49 10.17 31.39
N ALA A 128 5.50 9.52 32.54
CA ALA A 128 4.31 8.84 33.05
C ALA A 128 3.11 9.79 33.24
N GLU A 129 3.38 11.05 33.58
CA GLU A 129 2.34 12.06 33.84
C GLU A 129 1.65 12.52 32.56
N ASN A 130 2.37 12.66 31.46
CA ASN A 130 1.82 13.13 30.19
C ASN A 130 1.47 11.99 29.21
N TRP A 131 1.75 10.72 29.58
CA TRP A 131 1.49 9.56 28.74
C TRP A 131 0.05 9.48 28.26
N ALA A 132 -0.93 9.76 29.12
CA ALA A 132 -2.35 9.70 28.76
C ALA A 132 -2.69 10.63 27.57
N ALA A 133 -2.10 11.84 27.54
CA ALA A 133 -2.31 12.77 26.43
C ALA A 133 -1.64 12.28 25.13
N VAL A 134 -0.44 11.70 25.24
CA VAL A 134 0.27 11.11 24.09
C VAL A 134 -0.48 9.90 23.56
N GLU A 135 -0.98 9.04 24.44
CA GLU A 135 -1.77 7.85 24.05
C GLU A 135 -3.06 8.24 23.34
N ALA A 136 -3.77 9.25 23.82
CA ALA A 136 -4.96 9.78 23.16
C ALA A 136 -4.64 10.29 21.73
N ALA A 137 -3.51 10.98 21.55
CA ALA A 137 -3.06 11.42 20.24
C ALA A 137 -2.65 10.24 19.34
N ILE A 138 -2.09 9.16 19.89
CA ILE A 138 -1.83 7.94 19.13
C ILE A 138 -3.15 7.34 18.62
N ASP A 139 -4.17 7.24 19.49
CA ASP A 139 -5.48 6.71 19.11
C ASP A 139 -6.17 7.58 18.05
N GLU A 140 -6.06 8.89 18.15
CA GLU A 140 -6.56 9.82 17.14
C GLU A 140 -5.81 9.67 15.81
N ALA A 141 -4.48 9.54 15.82
CA ALA A 141 -3.69 9.31 14.61
C ALA A 141 -4.08 7.98 13.92
N ILE A 142 -4.32 6.92 14.70
CA ILE A 142 -4.83 5.65 14.19
C ILE A 142 -6.21 5.82 13.55
N SER A 143 -7.13 6.53 14.22
CA SER A 143 -8.47 6.80 13.69
C SER A 143 -8.39 7.55 12.36
N ASN A 144 -7.58 8.61 12.30
CA ASN A 144 -7.36 9.41 11.09
C ASN A 144 -6.78 8.56 9.95
N THR A 145 -5.90 7.60 10.28
CA THR A 145 -5.37 6.63 9.30
C THR A 145 -6.46 5.71 8.77
N CYS A 146 -7.34 5.20 9.65
CA CYS A 146 -8.46 4.35 9.27
C CYS A 146 -9.47 5.10 8.38
N ASP A 147 -9.77 6.36 8.70
CA ASP A 147 -10.66 7.20 7.92
C ASP A 147 -10.09 7.52 6.53
N TYR A 148 -8.78 7.76 6.46
CA TYR A 148 -8.08 7.91 5.17
C TYR A 148 -8.21 6.65 4.32
N ARG A 149 -7.89 5.48 4.90
CA ARG A 149 -8.00 4.17 4.25
C ARG A 149 -9.42 3.88 3.75
N SER A 150 -10.42 4.28 4.51
CA SER A 150 -11.84 4.09 4.13
C SER A 150 -12.23 4.97 2.95
N ARG A 151 -11.81 6.25 2.94
CA ARG A 151 -12.07 7.17 1.82
C ARG A 151 -11.37 6.71 0.53
N GLU A 152 -10.13 6.28 0.63
CA GLU A 152 -9.40 5.75 -0.51
C GLU A 152 -9.99 4.42 -0.99
N GLY A 153 -10.49 3.59 -0.07
CA GLY A 153 -11.20 2.35 -0.36
C GLY A 153 -12.44 2.56 -1.25
N VAL A 154 -13.19 3.65 -1.05
CA VAL A 154 -14.33 3.99 -1.91
C VAL A 154 -13.90 4.26 -3.35
N ALA A 155 -12.78 4.97 -3.55
CA ALA A 155 -12.24 5.24 -4.88
C ALA A 155 -11.76 3.95 -5.56
N LEU A 156 -11.05 3.09 -4.82
CA LEU A 156 -10.61 1.77 -5.29
C LEU A 156 -11.79 0.88 -5.68
N TYR A 157 -12.82 0.83 -4.85
CA TYR A 157 -14.04 0.08 -5.13
C TYR A 157 -14.65 0.48 -6.49
N LYS A 158 -14.85 1.78 -6.67
CA LYS A 158 -15.43 2.31 -7.92
C LYS A 158 -14.57 1.99 -9.15
N ASP A 159 -13.26 2.10 -9.04
CA ASP A 159 -12.35 1.81 -10.15
C ASP A 159 -12.37 0.32 -10.51
N VAL A 160 -12.15 -0.60 -9.55
CA VAL A 160 -12.08 -2.02 -9.86
C VAL A 160 -13.42 -2.60 -10.32
N THR A 161 -14.55 -2.20 -9.73
CA THR A 161 -15.88 -2.64 -10.16
C THR A 161 -16.23 -2.12 -11.55
N GLY A 162 -15.88 -0.87 -11.86
CA GLY A 162 -16.04 -0.30 -13.21
C GLY A 162 -15.24 -1.08 -14.26
N ARG A 163 -14.01 -1.49 -13.94
CA ARG A 163 -13.18 -2.31 -14.84
C ARG A 163 -13.71 -3.71 -15.04
N VAL A 164 -14.24 -4.35 -13.98
CA VAL A 164 -14.93 -5.65 -14.13
C VAL A 164 -16.11 -5.53 -15.06
N GLN A 165 -16.89 -4.43 -14.95
CA GLN A 165 -17.98 -4.17 -15.88
C GLN A 165 -17.49 -3.95 -17.32
N ASN A 166 -16.32 -3.29 -17.50
CA ASN A 166 -15.71 -3.16 -18.82
C ASN A 166 -15.35 -4.52 -19.42
N ILE A 167 -14.82 -5.45 -18.62
CA ILE A 167 -14.52 -6.82 -19.08
C ILE A 167 -15.81 -7.53 -19.55
N LEU A 168 -16.91 -7.41 -18.80
CA LEU A 168 -18.20 -7.96 -19.19
C LEU A 168 -18.73 -7.35 -20.50
N ASN A 169 -18.57 -6.03 -20.67
CA ASN A 169 -18.95 -5.36 -21.91
C ASN A 169 -18.09 -5.83 -23.10
N LEU A 170 -16.79 -6.02 -22.89
CA LEU A 170 -15.87 -6.55 -23.90
C LEU A 170 -16.20 -8.01 -24.25
N GLU A 171 -16.61 -8.78 -23.27
CA GLU A 171 -17.04 -10.17 -23.52
C GLU A 171 -18.30 -10.20 -24.42
N ASN A 172 -19.25 -9.30 -24.22
CA ASN A 172 -20.39 -9.17 -25.14
C ASN A 172 -19.96 -8.73 -26.55
N GLU A 173 -18.86 -7.94 -26.71
CA GLU A 173 -18.31 -7.63 -28.05
C GLU A 173 -17.81 -8.90 -28.77
N VAL A 174 -17.32 -9.91 -28.05
CA VAL A 174 -16.87 -11.18 -28.64
C VAL A 174 -18.02 -11.89 -29.38
N GLU A 175 -19.25 -11.82 -28.84
CA GLU A 175 -20.42 -12.44 -29.47
C GLU A 175 -20.71 -11.92 -30.88
N LEU A 176 -20.38 -10.65 -31.14
CA LEU A 176 -20.59 -10.05 -32.47
C LEU A 176 -19.71 -10.70 -33.55
N PHE A 177 -18.59 -11.28 -33.18
CA PHE A 177 -17.65 -11.91 -34.09
C PHE A 177 -17.87 -13.43 -34.28
N GLU A 178 -18.78 -14.04 -33.53
CA GLU A 178 -18.98 -15.50 -33.60
C GLU A 178 -19.47 -15.97 -34.98
N GLY A 179 -20.43 -15.22 -35.58
CA GLY A 179 -20.92 -15.50 -36.93
C GLY A 179 -19.83 -15.37 -37.98
N GLU A 180 -19.01 -14.33 -37.93
CA GLU A 180 -17.88 -14.12 -38.86
C GLU A 180 -16.84 -15.21 -38.71
N ARG A 181 -16.56 -15.65 -37.50
CA ARG A 181 -15.59 -16.71 -37.18
C ARG A 181 -16.00 -18.04 -37.84
N ILE A 182 -17.26 -18.44 -37.68
CA ILE A 182 -17.79 -19.67 -38.29
C ILE A 182 -17.70 -19.61 -39.80
N ALA A 183 -18.09 -18.47 -40.39
CA ALA A 183 -17.98 -18.27 -41.85
C ALA A 183 -16.52 -18.31 -42.34
N ALA A 184 -15.58 -17.70 -41.58
CA ALA A 184 -14.16 -17.71 -41.93
C ALA A 184 -13.54 -19.11 -41.86
N VAL A 185 -13.91 -19.93 -40.87
CA VAL A 185 -13.46 -21.34 -40.77
C VAL A 185 -13.98 -22.16 -41.96
N ARG A 186 -15.27 -21.99 -42.32
CA ARG A 186 -15.86 -22.65 -43.45
C ARG A 186 -15.17 -22.30 -44.77
N ALA A 187 -14.99 -21.00 -45.03
CA ALA A 187 -14.29 -20.51 -46.24
C ALA A 187 -12.83 -21.01 -46.31
N LYS A 188 -12.12 -21.12 -45.19
CA LYS A 188 -10.77 -21.68 -45.14
C LYS A 188 -10.72 -23.14 -45.50
N LEU A 189 -11.66 -23.95 -45.01
CA LEU A 189 -11.78 -25.38 -45.36
C LEU A 189 -12.15 -25.58 -46.82
N GLU A 190 -13.15 -24.84 -47.32
CA GLU A 190 -13.58 -24.89 -48.73
C GLU A 190 -12.40 -24.53 -49.68
N LYS A 191 -11.63 -23.47 -49.31
CA LYS A 191 -10.45 -23.11 -50.07
C LYS A 191 -9.37 -24.19 -50.07
N ALA A 192 -9.06 -24.77 -48.90
CA ALA A 192 -8.06 -25.82 -48.80
C ALA A 192 -8.41 -27.06 -49.65
N ILE A 193 -9.71 -27.43 -49.68
CA ILE A 193 -10.20 -28.54 -50.55
C ILE A 193 -10.05 -28.18 -52.04
N SER A 194 -10.43 -26.94 -52.39
CA SER A 194 -10.29 -26.46 -53.75
C SER A 194 -8.83 -26.46 -54.27
N ASP A 195 -7.90 -25.99 -53.41
CA ASP A 195 -6.46 -25.93 -53.73
C ASP A 195 -5.86 -27.34 -53.94
N LEU A 196 -6.40 -28.35 -53.26
CA LEU A 196 -5.99 -29.76 -53.41
C LEU A 196 -6.66 -30.47 -54.59
N GLN A 197 -7.55 -29.79 -55.35
CA GLN A 197 -8.32 -30.35 -56.48
C GLN A 197 -9.10 -31.63 -56.12
N LEU A 198 -9.48 -31.77 -54.85
CA LEU A 198 -10.23 -32.93 -54.39
C LEU A 198 -11.72 -32.66 -54.56
N LYS A 199 -12.48 -33.73 -54.92
CA LYS A 199 -13.95 -33.70 -54.79
C LYS A 199 -14.30 -34.00 -53.36
N PRO A 200 -14.85 -33.04 -52.61
CA PRO A 200 -15.17 -33.26 -51.20
C PRO A 200 -16.32 -34.30 -51.09
N ASP A 201 -16.14 -35.26 -50.18
CA ASP A 201 -17.26 -35.99 -49.62
C ASP A 201 -17.99 -35.07 -48.65
N GLN A 202 -19.25 -34.74 -48.95
CA GLN A 202 -20.04 -33.81 -48.16
C GLN A 202 -20.12 -34.20 -46.68
N SER A 203 -20.26 -35.49 -46.40
CA SER A 203 -20.34 -36.01 -45.02
C SER A 203 -19.05 -35.79 -44.25
N ARG A 204 -17.90 -36.05 -44.88
CA ARG A 204 -16.59 -35.79 -44.26
C ARG A 204 -16.30 -34.30 -44.05
N PHE A 205 -16.76 -33.48 -44.95
CA PHE A 205 -16.63 -32.01 -44.80
C PHE A 205 -17.41 -31.52 -43.58
N GLU A 206 -18.64 -32.02 -43.38
CA GLU A 206 -19.48 -31.67 -42.23
C GLU A 206 -18.90 -32.21 -40.93
N GLU A 207 -18.34 -33.41 -40.89
CA GLU A 207 -17.64 -33.97 -39.73
C GLU A 207 -16.42 -33.11 -39.33
N GLU A 208 -15.60 -32.70 -40.30
CA GLU A 208 -14.45 -31.81 -40.06
C GLU A 208 -14.91 -30.42 -39.59
N MET A 209 -16.00 -29.89 -40.14
CA MET A 209 -16.57 -28.63 -39.67
C MET A 209 -16.99 -28.70 -38.20
N ILE A 210 -17.69 -29.79 -37.79
CA ILE A 210 -18.09 -30.03 -36.41
C ILE A 210 -16.86 -30.08 -35.51
N TYR A 211 -15.82 -30.85 -35.91
CA TYR A 211 -14.57 -30.95 -35.16
C TYR A 211 -13.90 -29.57 -34.95
N TYR A 212 -13.82 -28.73 -35.98
CA TYR A 212 -13.23 -27.39 -35.86
C TYR A 212 -14.11 -26.45 -35.01
N LEU A 213 -15.44 -26.55 -35.10
CA LEU A 213 -16.35 -25.77 -34.29
C LEU A 213 -16.22 -26.12 -32.81
N GLU A 214 -16.13 -27.43 -32.46
CA GLU A 214 -15.89 -27.88 -31.10
C GLU A 214 -14.49 -27.46 -30.59
N LYS A 215 -13.44 -27.63 -31.41
CA LYS A 215 -12.08 -27.28 -31.06
C LYS A 215 -11.89 -25.81 -30.77
N PHE A 216 -12.62 -24.94 -31.47
CA PHE A 216 -12.57 -23.51 -31.32
C PHE A 216 -13.72 -22.94 -30.46
N ASP A 217 -14.53 -23.79 -29.83
CA ASP A 217 -15.59 -23.35 -28.95
C ASP A 217 -15.01 -22.58 -27.75
N ILE A 218 -15.58 -21.40 -27.50
CA ILE A 218 -15.21 -20.50 -26.40
C ILE A 218 -16.39 -20.23 -25.47
N ASN A 219 -17.49 -20.96 -25.63
CA ASN A 219 -18.69 -20.72 -24.85
C ASN A 219 -18.48 -21.03 -23.37
N GLU A 220 -17.73 -22.10 -23.09
CA GLU A 220 -17.37 -22.46 -21.72
C GLU A 220 -16.55 -21.36 -21.03
N GLU A 221 -15.54 -20.80 -21.71
CA GLU A 221 -14.71 -19.72 -21.22
C GLU A 221 -15.54 -18.44 -20.95
N LYS A 222 -16.47 -18.11 -21.83
CA LYS A 222 -17.37 -16.96 -21.63
C LYS A 222 -18.24 -17.15 -20.38
N VAL A 223 -18.88 -18.30 -20.23
CA VAL A 223 -19.71 -18.62 -19.06
C VAL A 223 -18.88 -18.54 -17.77
N ARG A 224 -17.68 -19.14 -17.76
CA ARG A 224 -16.78 -19.12 -16.60
C ARG A 224 -16.30 -17.71 -16.29
N LEU A 225 -15.94 -16.92 -17.29
CA LEU A 225 -15.53 -15.53 -17.10
C LEU A 225 -16.65 -14.70 -16.46
N ARG A 226 -17.89 -14.81 -16.95
CA ARG A 226 -19.07 -14.16 -16.32
C ARG A 226 -19.26 -14.59 -14.87
N GLN A 227 -19.09 -15.87 -14.56
CA GLN A 227 -19.19 -16.39 -13.20
C GLN A 227 -18.09 -15.81 -12.30
N HIS A 228 -16.84 -15.75 -12.78
CA HIS A 228 -15.74 -15.16 -12.03
C HIS A 228 -15.91 -13.65 -11.82
N CYS A 229 -16.40 -12.92 -12.82
CA CYS A 229 -16.74 -11.49 -12.68
C CYS A 229 -17.83 -11.29 -11.62
N LYS A 230 -18.89 -12.09 -11.65
CA LYS A 230 -19.94 -12.06 -10.62
C LYS A 230 -19.38 -12.38 -9.23
N TYR A 231 -18.58 -13.45 -9.13
CA TYR A 231 -17.98 -13.85 -7.85
C TYR A 231 -17.01 -12.77 -7.31
N PHE A 232 -16.33 -12.04 -8.20
CA PHE A 232 -15.53 -10.88 -7.82
C PHE A 232 -16.40 -9.80 -7.18
N MET A 233 -17.51 -9.43 -7.81
CA MET A 233 -18.46 -8.43 -7.31
C MET A 233 -19.08 -8.85 -5.97
N ASP A 234 -19.53 -10.10 -5.87
CA ASP A 234 -20.10 -10.63 -4.62
C ASP A 234 -19.06 -10.65 -3.48
N THR A 235 -17.80 -10.96 -3.79
CA THR A 235 -16.71 -11.02 -2.80
C THR A 235 -16.32 -9.64 -2.29
N ILE A 236 -16.23 -8.65 -3.18
CA ILE A 236 -15.84 -7.27 -2.79
C ILE A 236 -16.90 -6.60 -1.93
N ASP A 237 -18.17 -7.02 -2.04
CA ASP A 237 -19.28 -6.47 -1.26
C ASP A 237 -19.47 -7.17 0.08
N ALA A 238 -19.24 -8.48 0.15
CA ALA A 238 -19.56 -9.30 1.32
C ALA A 238 -18.40 -9.45 2.31
N ASP A 239 -17.15 -9.54 1.84
CA ASP A 239 -16.01 -9.84 2.69
C ASP A 239 -15.43 -8.55 3.31
N GLU A 240 -15.03 -8.61 4.58
CA GLU A 240 -14.43 -7.47 5.29
C GLU A 240 -12.99 -7.18 4.79
N TYR A 241 -12.24 -8.25 4.46
CA TYR A 241 -10.86 -8.17 3.96
C TYR A 241 -10.68 -9.01 2.70
N PRO A 242 -11.26 -8.60 1.56
CA PRO A 242 -11.36 -9.44 0.37
C PRO A 242 -10.05 -9.56 -0.43
N GLY A 243 -9.04 -8.72 -0.19
CA GLY A 243 -7.89 -8.55 -1.07
C GLY A 243 -7.19 -9.84 -1.51
N LYS A 244 -6.99 -10.81 -0.60
CA LYS A 244 -6.36 -12.10 -0.96
C LYS A 244 -7.25 -12.95 -1.87
N LYS A 245 -8.55 -12.99 -1.58
CA LYS A 245 -9.53 -13.78 -2.33
C LYS A 245 -9.76 -13.20 -3.72
N LEU A 246 -9.84 -11.86 -3.82
CA LEU A 246 -9.89 -11.16 -5.10
C LEU A 246 -8.70 -11.49 -5.98
N GLY A 247 -7.49 -11.59 -5.42
CA GLY A 247 -6.30 -11.99 -6.16
C GLY A 247 -6.43 -13.36 -6.85
N PHE A 248 -7.04 -14.36 -6.19
CA PHE A 248 -7.33 -15.66 -6.80
C PHE A 248 -8.38 -15.57 -7.91
N ILE A 249 -9.45 -14.80 -7.68
CA ILE A 249 -10.50 -14.61 -8.68
C ILE A 249 -9.95 -13.96 -9.94
N ILE A 250 -9.11 -12.92 -9.79
CA ILE A 250 -8.42 -12.24 -10.91
C ILE A 250 -7.56 -13.23 -11.70
N GLN A 251 -6.88 -14.15 -11.02
CA GLN A 251 -6.08 -15.18 -11.69
C GLN A 251 -6.95 -16.11 -12.55
N GLU A 252 -8.11 -16.54 -12.04
CA GLU A 252 -9.05 -17.38 -12.81
C GLU A 252 -9.68 -16.60 -13.98
N MET A 253 -10.07 -15.32 -13.77
CA MET A 253 -10.49 -14.45 -14.88
C MET A 253 -9.43 -14.38 -15.98
N GLY A 254 -8.16 -14.24 -15.60
CA GLY A 254 -7.04 -14.19 -16.53
C GLY A 254 -6.85 -15.51 -17.31
N ARG A 255 -7.12 -16.63 -16.67
CA ARG A 255 -7.09 -17.94 -17.32
C ARG A 255 -8.14 -18.03 -18.42
N GLU A 256 -9.39 -17.66 -18.12
CA GLU A 256 -10.49 -17.71 -19.10
C GLU A 256 -10.27 -16.73 -20.26
N ILE A 257 -9.79 -15.53 -20.01
CA ILE A 257 -9.43 -14.54 -21.04
C ILE A 257 -8.30 -15.08 -21.95
N ASN A 258 -7.28 -15.73 -21.38
CA ASN A 258 -6.17 -16.32 -22.14
C ASN A 258 -6.65 -17.47 -23.01
N THR A 259 -7.49 -18.36 -22.48
CA THR A 259 -8.04 -19.50 -23.23
C THR A 259 -8.94 -19.03 -24.36
N THR A 260 -9.81 -18.03 -24.11
CA THR A 260 -10.60 -17.36 -25.16
C THR A 260 -9.70 -16.86 -26.29
N GLY A 261 -8.60 -16.17 -25.97
CA GLY A 261 -7.64 -15.67 -26.95
C GLY A 261 -6.96 -16.80 -27.77
N SER A 262 -6.59 -17.90 -27.12
CA SER A 262 -5.91 -19.02 -27.80
C SER A 262 -6.85 -19.83 -28.70
N LYS A 263 -8.11 -20.02 -28.27
CA LYS A 263 -9.11 -20.79 -29.02
C LYS A 263 -9.76 -20.00 -30.17
N ALA A 264 -9.96 -18.70 -30.01
CA ALA A 264 -10.80 -17.90 -30.90
C ALA A 264 -10.35 -17.84 -32.35
N ASN A 265 -9.03 -17.91 -32.62
CA ASN A 265 -8.40 -17.84 -33.97
C ASN A 265 -9.04 -16.78 -34.90
N HIS A 266 -9.42 -15.62 -34.38
CA HIS A 266 -10.07 -14.54 -35.12
C HIS A 266 -9.48 -13.18 -34.72
N ALA A 267 -9.07 -12.37 -35.71
CA ALA A 267 -8.35 -11.12 -35.46
C ALA A 267 -9.15 -10.06 -34.66
N GLY A 268 -10.48 -9.99 -34.89
CA GLY A 268 -11.39 -9.13 -34.12
C GLY A 268 -11.42 -9.53 -32.66
N ILE A 269 -11.61 -10.82 -32.38
CA ILE A 269 -11.65 -11.35 -31.01
C ILE A 269 -10.29 -11.14 -30.32
N GLN A 270 -9.16 -11.35 -31.01
CA GLN A 270 -7.83 -11.09 -30.43
C GLN A 270 -7.67 -9.64 -29.96
N LYS A 271 -8.18 -8.66 -30.71
CA LYS A 271 -8.16 -7.23 -30.30
C LYS A 271 -8.99 -7.01 -29.03
N VAL A 272 -10.16 -7.65 -28.92
CA VAL A 272 -11.00 -7.57 -27.72
C VAL A 272 -10.30 -8.20 -26.53
N VAL A 273 -9.70 -9.38 -26.71
CA VAL A 273 -8.93 -10.10 -25.66
C VAL A 273 -7.76 -9.25 -25.13
N VAL A 274 -7.05 -8.52 -26.01
CA VAL A 274 -5.98 -7.59 -25.57
C VAL A 274 -6.55 -6.50 -24.68
N ARG A 275 -7.70 -5.92 -25.01
CA ARG A 275 -8.39 -4.91 -24.19
C ARG A 275 -8.85 -5.50 -22.84
N MET A 276 -9.37 -6.73 -22.83
CA MET A 276 -9.73 -7.42 -21.59
C MET A 276 -8.51 -7.62 -20.68
N LYS A 277 -7.37 -8.03 -21.25
CA LYS A 277 -6.11 -8.20 -20.51
C LYS A 277 -5.62 -6.89 -19.90
N ASP A 278 -5.72 -5.79 -20.63
CA ASP A 278 -5.35 -4.47 -20.14
C ASP A 278 -6.23 -4.05 -18.95
N GLU A 279 -7.55 -4.24 -19.04
CA GLU A 279 -8.45 -3.98 -17.91
C GLU A 279 -8.16 -4.90 -16.71
N LEU A 280 -7.88 -6.18 -16.96
CA LEU A 280 -7.58 -7.15 -15.91
C LEU A 280 -6.26 -6.81 -15.18
N GLU A 281 -5.22 -6.37 -15.89
CA GLU A 281 -3.96 -5.97 -15.26
C GLU A 281 -4.15 -4.72 -14.38
N LYS A 282 -4.94 -3.75 -14.83
CA LYS A 282 -5.32 -2.60 -14.01
C LYS A 282 -6.09 -3.02 -12.74
N ILE A 283 -7.03 -3.98 -12.84
CA ILE A 283 -7.72 -4.55 -11.67
C ILE A 283 -6.70 -5.20 -10.73
N ARG A 284 -5.75 -5.96 -11.27
CA ARG A 284 -4.71 -6.64 -10.49
C ARG A 284 -3.84 -5.68 -9.70
N GLU A 285 -3.36 -4.62 -10.34
CA GLU A 285 -2.55 -3.58 -9.69
C GLU A 285 -3.33 -2.89 -8.55
N GLN A 286 -4.57 -2.51 -8.79
CA GLN A 286 -5.40 -1.85 -7.78
C GLN A 286 -5.79 -2.80 -6.64
N SER A 287 -6.05 -4.07 -6.95
CA SER A 287 -6.41 -5.08 -5.94
C SER A 287 -5.29 -5.35 -4.94
N MET A 288 -4.03 -5.10 -5.31
CA MET A 288 -2.90 -5.19 -4.38
C MET A 288 -2.97 -4.16 -3.25
N ASN A 289 -3.74 -3.09 -3.43
CA ASN A 289 -3.94 -2.04 -2.43
C ASN A 289 -5.22 -2.26 -1.60
N ILE A 290 -6.00 -3.30 -1.87
CA ILE A 290 -7.20 -3.65 -1.10
C ILE A 290 -6.79 -4.51 0.10
N LEU A 291 -7.24 -4.09 1.29
CA LEU A 291 -6.95 -4.75 2.56
C LEU A 291 -7.58 -6.14 2.65
#